data_fd988713394cb4516965283923e477e6
#
_entry.id   fd988713394cb4516965283923e477e6
#
_cell.length_a   1.000
_cell.length_b   1.000
_cell.length_c   1.000
_cell.angle_alpha   90.00
_cell.angle_beta   90.00
_cell.angle_gamma   90.00
#
_symmetry.space_group_name_H-M   'P 1'
#
loop_
_entity.id
_entity.type
_entity.pdbx_description
1 polymer ?
#
loop_
_entity_poly.entity_id
_entity_poly.type
_entity_poly.pdbx_seq_one_letter_code
_entity_poly.pdbx_strand_id
1 'polypeptide(L)'
;PMAFYKFHSCLDNDTALLDHYGVKSYFDVICGVTFSADCESKANIISRCIKELDTQGNETLMVGDKKYDIDGAKANMIDSVGVMWGYGSRVEFASAGAKFIAEKIDDVFAIALGYFEQTQDVQGIFSGRIIDVHKDTVMLVDGDIADREVVDHPGGVGIIGLTEDNEILLVRQFRYPYKETIYEIPAGKLEKGEDPKEAGIREFSEECGAEAEIFESLGEIYPSPGYCGEIIRLFYAKGITYGKQHLDDDEFLDVIKMPIKEVITKIMTNEIKDSKTIAAVFKLKELMNL
;
A
#
# COMPACT_ATOMS: atom_id res chain seq x y z
N PRO A 1 -13.13 -13.62 -16.59
CA PRO A 1 -13.36 -14.32 -15.33
C PRO A 1 -12.05 -14.99 -14.92
N MET A 2 -11.66 -14.82 -13.66
CA MET A 2 -10.46 -15.45 -13.12
C MET A 2 -10.91 -16.79 -12.53
N ALA A 3 -10.38 -17.90 -13.05
CA ALA A 3 -10.66 -19.22 -12.53
C ALA A 3 -9.60 -19.64 -11.52
N PHE A 4 -9.99 -20.17 -10.36
CA PHE A 4 -9.09 -20.60 -9.30
C PHE A 4 -8.97 -22.10 -9.23
N TYR A 5 -7.74 -22.61 -8.99
CA TYR A 5 -7.46 -24.03 -8.87
C TYR A 5 -6.74 -24.35 -7.58
N LYS A 6 -7.00 -25.51 -7.04
CA LYS A 6 -6.21 -26.08 -5.96
C LYS A 6 -5.60 -27.40 -6.39
N PHE A 7 -4.30 -27.55 -6.17
CA PHE A 7 -3.56 -28.78 -6.39
C PHE A 7 -3.08 -29.33 -5.06
N HIS A 8 -3.35 -30.60 -4.79
CA HIS A 8 -2.83 -31.26 -3.61
C HIS A 8 -2.48 -32.72 -3.86
N SER A 9 -1.78 -33.34 -2.91
CA SER A 9 -1.36 -34.74 -2.97
C SER A 9 -2.50 -35.75 -2.81
N CYS A 10 -3.71 -35.31 -2.35
CA CYS A 10 -4.85 -36.20 -2.16
C CYS A 10 -6.19 -35.46 -2.38
N LEU A 11 -6.88 -35.78 -3.49
CA LEU A 11 -8.12 -35.11 -3.94
C LEU A 11 -9.28 -35.28 -2.94
N ASP A 12 -9.44 -36.44 -2.33
CA ASP A 12 -10.59 -36.75 -1.45
C ASP A 12 -10.54 -35.92 -0.17
N ASN A 13 -9.35 -35.79 0.43
CA ASN A 13 -9.16 -34.97 1.64
C ASN A 13 -9.31 -33.49 1.36
N ASP A 14 -8.87 -33.02 0.21
CA ASP A 14 -8.92 -31.60 -0.14
C ASP A 14 -10.35 -31.13 -0.42
N THR A 15 -11.13 -31.92 -1.13
CA THR A 15 -12.53 -31.61 -1.38
C THR A 15 -13.31 -31.52 -0.06
N ALA A 16 -13.11 -32.45 0.86
CA ALA A 16 -13.72 -32.43 2.18
C ALA A 16 -13.27 -31.22 3.02
N LEU A 17 -12.00 -30.82 2.92
CA LEU A 17 -11.46 -29.64 3.63
C LEU A 17 -12.04 -28.34 3.10
N LEU A 18 -12.13 -28.20 1.78
CA LEU A 18 -12.72 -27.02 1.13
C LEU A 18 -14.21 -26.89 1.45
N ASP A 19 -14.95 -28.01 1.49
CA ASP A 19 -16.34 -28.04 1.92
C ASP A 19 -16.49 -27.67 3.41
N HIS A 20 -15.60 -28.20 4.27
CA HIS A 20 -15.60 -27.87 5.71
C HIS A 20 -15.43 -26.37 5.97
N TYR A 21 -14.55 -25.70 5.23
CA TYR A 21 -14.32 -24.24 5.36
C TYR A 21 -15.29 -23.41 4.51
N GLY A 22 -16.19 -24.01 3.76
CA GLY A 22 -17.18 -23.31 2.94
C GLY A 22 -16.59 -22.54 1.76
N VAL A 23 -15.38 -22.88 1.32
CA VAL A 23 -14.65 -22.14 0.26
C VAL A 23 -14.61 -22.89 -1.08
N LYS A 24 -15.19 -24.08 -1.17
CA LYS A 24 -15.19 -24.89 -2.41
C LYS A 24 -15.80 -24.18 -3.61
N SER A 25 -16.84 -23.38 -3.40
CA SER A 25 -17.54 -22.64 -4.46
C SER A 25 -16.68 -21.55 -5.12
N TYR A 26 -15.52 -21.23 -4.56
CA TYR A 26 -14.57 -20.29 -5.18
C TYR A 26 -13.62 -20.97 -6.19
N PHE A 27 -13.71 -22.31 -6.34
CA PHE A 27 -12.85 -23.08 -7.25
C PHE A 27 -13.72 -23.67 -8.37
N ASP A 28 -13.40 -23.38 -9.62
CA ASP A 28 -14.09 -23.90 -10.80
C ASP A 28 -13.73 -25.37 -11.03
N VAL A 29 -12.46 -25.74 -10.81
CA VAL A 29 -11.95 -27.12 -10.93
C VAL A 29 -11.04 -27.46 -9.74
N ILE A 30 -11.16 -28.67 -9.23
CA ILE A 30 -10.31 -29.21 -8.16
C ILE A 30 -9.70 -30.53 -8.69
N CYS A 31 -8.37 -30.51 -8.88
CA CYS A 31 -7.61 -31.65 -9.33
C CYS A 31 -6.64 -32.12 -8.25
N GLY A 32 -6.47 -33.42 -8.10
CA GLY A 32 -5.53 -34.03 -7.18
C GLY A 32 -5.31 -35.50 -7.53
N VAL A 33 -4.50 -36.20 -6.76
CA VAL A 33 -4.29 -37.62 -6.87
C VAL A 33 -5.31 -38.35 -6.00
N THR A 34 -5.97 -39.40 -6.53
CA THR A 34 -6.84 -40.26 -5.75
C THR A 34 -6.00 -41.36 -5.05
N PHE A 35 -6.47 -41.91 -3.92
CA PHE A 35 -5.78 -42.94 -3.16
C PHE A 35 -5.47 -44.23 -3.97
N SER A 36 -6.14 -44.39 -5.12
CA SER A 36 -6.02 -45.59 -5.98
C SER A 36 -5.08 -45.40 -7.17
N ALA A 37 -4.52 -44.18 -7.37
CA ALA A 37 -3.65 -43.91 -8.50
C ALA A 37 -2.18 -44.00 -8.07
N ASP A 38 -1.34 -44.65 -8.91
CA ASP A 38 0.11 -44.53 -8.81
C ASP A 38 0.51 -43.07 -8.80
N CYS A 39 1.59 -42.73 -8.11
CA CYS A 39 2.06 -41.37 -7.82
C CYS A 39 2.10 -40.48 -9.08
N GLU A 40 1.02 -39.75 -9.34
CA GLU A 40 0.93 -38.82 -10.49
C GLU A 40 1.81 -37.59 -10.24
N SER A 41 2.58 -37.20 -11.24
CA SER A 41 3.44 -36.03 -11.09
C SER A 41 2.64 -34.73 -11.02
N LYS A 42 3.18 -33.72 -10.34
CA LYS A 42 2.56 -32.37 -10.30
C LYS A 42 2.29 -31.82 -11.71
N ALA A 43 3.21 -32.06 -12.64
CA ALA A 43 3.06 -31.65 -14.05
C ALA A 43 1.82 -32.27 -14.72
N ASN A 44 1.55 -33.53 -14.47
CA ASN A 44 0.39 -34.24 -15.04
C ASN A 44 -0.93 -33.68 -14.47
N ILE A 45 -0.96 -33.42 -13.16
CA ILE A 45 -2.12 -32.81 -12.49
C ILE A 45 -2.42 -31.43 -13.08
N ILE A 46 -1.38 -30.59 -13.24
CA ILE A 46 -1.52 -29.26 -13.87
C ILE A 46 -2.04 -29.38 -15.30
N SER A 47 -1.46 -30.28 -16.10
CA SER A 47 -1.90 -30.54 -17.49
C SER A 47 -3.38 -30.91 -17.57
N ARG A 48 -3.84 -31.78 -16.65
CA ARG A 48 -5.23 -32.19 -16.56
C ARG A 48 -6.16 -31.01 -16.22
N CYS A 49 -5.78 -30.17 -15.25
CA CYS A 49 -6.56 -28.99 -14.89
C CYS A 49 -6.67 -27.99 -16.05
N ILE A 50 -5.58 -27.69 -16.73
CA ILE A 50 -5.59 -26.78 -17.90
C ILE A 50 -6.56 -27.31 -18.94
N LYS A 51 -6.55 -28.63 -19.16
CA LYS A 51 -7.46 -29.26 -20.12
C LYS A 51 -8.94 -29.22 -19.69
N GLU A 52 -9.21 -29.47 -18.42
CA GLU A 52 -10.60 -29.44 -17.88
C GLU A 52 -11.20 -28.01 -17.93
N LEU A 53 -10.35 -27.00 -17.88
CA LEU A 53 -10.76 -25.60 -17.91
C LEU A 53 -10.84 -25.01 -19.31
N ASP A 54 -10.35 -25.76 -20.30
CA ASP A 54 -10.27 -25.29 -21.69
C ASP A 54 -9.49 -23.93 -21.79
N THR A 55 -8.43 -23.78 -20.97
CA THR A 55 -7.57 -22.60 -20.97
C THR A 55 -6.28 -22.85 -21.73
N GLN A 56 -5.64 -21.75 -22.17
CA GLN A 56 -4.33 -21.82 -22.83
C GLN A 56 -3.21 -21.47 -21.84
N GLY A 57 -1.98 -21.94 -22.12
CA GLY A 57 -0.83 -21.71 -21.22
C GLY A 57 -0.54 -20.23 -20.94
N ASN A 58 -0.72 -19.35 -21.93
CA ASN A 58 -0.51 -17.90 -21.78
C ASN A 58 -1.63 -17.19 -20.99
N GLU A 59 -2.74 -17.88 -20.68
CA GLU A 59 -3.85 -17.36 -19.86
C GLU A 59 -3.87 -17.98 -18.48
N THR A 60 -2.82 -18.79 -18.15
CA THR A 60 -2.75 -19.57 -16.91
C THR A 60 -1.52 -19.15 -16.10
N LEU A 61 -1.72 -18.91 -14.82
CA LEU A 61 -0.67 -18.61 -13.87
C LEU A 61 -0.67 -19.65 -12.75
N MET A 62 0.46 -20.35 -12.55
CA MET A 62 0.64 -21.24 -11.42
C MET A 62 1.09 -20.46 -10.19
N VAL A 63 0.36 -20.58 -9.10
CA VAL A 63 0.72 -20.02 -7.79
C VAL A 63 1.04 -21.18 -6.86
N GLY A 64 2.27 -21.20 -6.31
CA GLY A 64 2.71 -22.30 -5.47
C GLY A 64 3.73 -21.90 -4.42
N ASP A 65 3.81 -22.70 -3.36
CA ASP A 65 4.70 -22.47 -2.23
C ASP A 65 5.91 -23.43 -2.18
N LYS A 66 6.08 -24.24 -3.23
CA LYS A 66 7.21 -25.18 -3.33
C LYS A 66 7.78 -25.23 -4.76
N LYS A 67 9.06 -25.60 -4.85
CA LYS A 67 9.73 -25.79 -6.16
C LYS A 67 8.97 -26.74 -7.08
N TYR A 68 8.28 -27.74 -6.55
CA TYR A 68 7.54 -28.72 -7.36
C TYR A 68 6.37 -28.09 -8.12
N ASP A 69 5.80 -27.00 -7.59
CA ASP A 69 4.76 -26.21 -8.26
C ASP A 69 5.37 -25.48 -9.45
N ILE A 70 6.55 -24.90 -9.26
CA ILE A 70 7.30 -24.18 -10.32
C ILE A 70 7.77 -25.16 -11.39
N ASP A 71 8.33 -26.32 -10.99
CA ASP A 71 8.78 -27.35 -11.93
C ASP A 71 7.58 -27.89 -12.75
N GLY A 72 6.43 -28.08 -12.12
CA GLY A 72 5.19 -28.52 -12.76
C GLY A 72 4.63 -27.49 -13.74
N ALA A 73 4.67 -26.20 -13.40
CA ALA A 73 4.32 -25.09 -14.27
C ALA A 73 5.23 -25.04 -15.51
N LYS A 74 6.55 -25.11 -15.30
CA LYS A 74 7.55 -25.11 -16.34
C LYS A 74 7.35 -26.27 -17.34
N ALA A 75 7.03 -27.45 -16.84
CA ALA A 75 6.76 -28.62 -17.68
C ALA A 75 5.50 -28.45 -18.56
N ASN A 76 4.58 -27.58 -18.16
CA ASN A 76 3.36 -27.23 -18.89
C ASN A 76 3.47 -25.90 -19.67
N MET A 77 4.65 -25.28 -19.68
CA MET A 77 4.91 -23.98 -20.36
C MET A 77 3.98 -22.86 -19.89
N ILE A 78 3.64 -22.82 -18.59
CA ILE A 78 2.87 -21.77 -17.96
C ILE A 78 3.73 -20.95 -17.02
N ASP A 79 3.40 -19.68 -16.87
CA ASP A 79 4.06 -18.79 -15.91
C ASP A 79 3.80 -19.23 -14.47
N SER A 80 4.74 -18.94 -13.58
CA SER A 80 4.63 -19.33 -12.18
C SER A 80 5.04 -18.23 -11.22
N VAL A 81 4.36 -18.24 -10.05
CA VAL A 81 4.62 -17.38 -8.90
C VAL A 81 4.95 -18.22 -7.69
N GLY A 82 6.13 -18.01 -7.11
CA GLY A 82 6.49 -18.54 -5.81
C GLY A 82 5.97 -17.62 -4.70
N VAL A 83 5.21 -18.15 -3.72
CA VAL A 83 4.63 -17.34 -2.64
C VAL A 83 5.42 -17.49 -1.33
N MET A 84 5.78 -16.38 -0.71
CA MET A 84 6.69 -16.32 0.45
C MET A 84 6.02 -16.65 1.79
N TRP A 85 4.70 -16.67 1.86
CA TRP A 85 3.94 -17.07 3.09
C TRP A 85 3.70 -18.57 3.22
N GLY A 86 4.28 -19.39 2.34
CA GLY A 86 4.25 -20.85 2.39
C GLY A 86 5.55 -21.46 2.91
N TYR A 87 5.88 -22.67 2.45
CA TYR A 87 7.02 -23.46 2.92
C TYR A 87 8.29 -23.33 2.08
N GLY A 88 8.25 -22.63 0.94
CA GLY A 88 9.40 -22.41 0.06
C GLY A 88 10.26 -21.22 0.47
N SER A 89 11.34 -21.01 -0.26
CA SER A 89 12.22 -19.87 -0.08
C SER A 89 12.47 -19.15 -1.41
N ARG A 90 12.86 -17.89 -1.34
CA ARG A 90 13.22 -17.10 -2.52
C ARG A 90 14.29 -17.79 -3.38
N VAL A 91 15.31 -18.39 -2.73
CA VAL A 91 16.39 -19.11 -3.41
C VAL A 91 15.86 -20.35 -4.11
N GLU A 92 14.96 -21.10 -3.46
CA GLU A 92 14.31 -22.28 -4.02
C GLU A 92 13.50 -21.93 -5.27
N PHE A 93 12.67 -20.87 -5.22
CA PHE A 93 11.85 -20.42 -6.33
C PHE A 93 12.67 -19.91 -7.51
N ALA A 94 13.68 -19.08 -7.23
CA ALA A 94 14.59 -18.56 -8.26
C ALA A 94 15.36 -19.72 -8.96
N SER A 95 15.85 -20.69 -8.19
CA SER A 95 16.56 -21.87 -8.72
C SER A 95 15.65 -22.77 -9.56
N ALA A 96 14.37 -22.90 -9.21
CA ALA A 96 13.37 -23.64 -9.99
C ALA A 96 12.94 -22.87 -11.26
N GLY A 97 13.18 -21.55 -11.32
CA GLY A 97 12.84 -20.69 -12.45
C GLY A 97 11.42 -20.13 -12.37
N ALA A 98 10.94 -19.81 -11.16
CA ALA A 98 9.71 -19.04 -11.00
C ALA A 98 9.86 -17.68 -11.72
N LYS A 99 8.85 -17.30 -12.48
CA LYS A 99 8.86 -16.01 -13.20
C LYS A 99 8.72 -14.85 -12.22
N PHE A 100 7.87 -15.00 -11.21
CA PHE A 100 7.64 -14.00 -10.17
C PHE A 100 7.74 -14.60 -8.77
N ILE A 101 8.00 -13.74 -7.78
CA ILE A 101 7.97 -14.08 -6.36
C ILE A 101 7.07 -13.06 -5.67
N ALA A 102 6.01 -13.55 -5.01
CA ALA A 102 5.04 -12.75 -4.28
C ALA A 102 5.34 -12.75 -2.78
N GLU A 103 5.46 -11.58 -2.18
CA GLU A 103 5.67 -11.38 -0.74
C GLU A 103 4.35 -11.40 0.03
N LYS A 104 3.27 -10.93 -0.59
CA LYS A 104 1.93 -10.84 -0.04
C LYS A 104 0.85 -11.23 -1.06
N ILE A 105 -0.36 -11.46 -0.58
CA ILE A 105 -1.48 -11.92 -1.42
C ILE A 105 -1.79 -10.92 -2.54
N ASP A 106 -1.72 -9.61 -2.27
CA ASP A 106 -1.99 -8.58 -3.25
C ASP A 106 -1.05 -8.62 -4.45
N ASP A 107 0.20 -9.08 -4.26
CA ASP A 107 1.17 -9.24 -5.35
C ASP A 107 0.69 -10.28 -6.38
N VAL A 108 0.03 -11.35 -5.94
CA VAL A 108 -0.54 -12.37 -6.84
C VAL A 108 -1.62 -11.77 -7.73
N PHE A 109 -2.48 -10.92 -7.17
CA PHE A 109 -3.49 -10.23 -7.95
C PHE A 109 -2.87 -9.23 -8.92
N ALA A 110 -1.86 -8.47 -8.48
CA ALA A 110 -1.16 -7.52 -9.34
C ALA A 110 -0.47 -8.23 -10.52
N ILE A 111 0.18 -9.39 -10.26
CA ILE A 111 0.80 -10.23 -11.30
C ILE A 111 -0.27 -10.73 -12.29
N ALA A 112 -1.36 -11.29 -11.79
CA ALA A 112 -2.43 -11.84 -12.62
C ALA A 112 -3.16 -10.79 -13.45
N LEU A 113 -3.21 -9.53 -12.98
CA LEU A 113 -3.82 -8.39 -13.68
C LEU A 113 -2.83 -7.63 -14.58
N GLY A 114 -1.56 -7.97 -14.56
CA GLY A 114 -0.55 -7.32 -15.37
C GLY A 114 -0.03 -5.97 -14.85
N TYR A 115 -0.15 -5.71 -13.55
CA TYR A 115 0.27 -4.44 -12.91
C TYR A 115 1.50 -4.59 -11.99
N PHE A 116 2.06 -5.78 -11.88
CA PHE A 116 3.16 -6.05 -10.96
C PHE A 116 4.51 -5.70 -11.57
N GLU A 117 5.38 -5.12 -10.75
CA GLU A 117 6.77 -4.85 -11.07
C GLU A 117 7.64 -5.52 -10.01
N GLN A 118 8.57 -6.36 -10.42
CA GLN A 118 9.46 -7.06 -9.51
C GLN A 118 10.84 -6.42 -9.48
N THR A 119 11.26 -5.91 -8.33
CA THR A 119 12.60 -5.35 -8.13
C THR A 119 13.67 -6.41 -8.37
N GLN A 120 14.62 -6.09 -9.23
CA GLN A 120 15.78 -6.91 -9.59
C GLN A 120 17.06 -6.40 -8.93
N ASP A 121 17.25 -5.08 -8.88
CA ASP A 121 18.42 -4.42 -8.31
C ASP A 121 18.01 -3.06 -7.72
N VAL A 122 18.75 -2.60 -6.71
CA VAL A 122 18.54 -1.32 -6.03
C VAL A 122 19.87 -0.57 -5.95
N GLN A 123 19.97 0.56 -6.61
CA GLN A 123 21.13 1.43 -6.57
C GLN A 123 20.84 2.68 -5.72
N GLY A 124 21.47 2.80 -4.55
CA GLY A 124 21.42 4.02 -3.74
C GLY A 124 22.08 5.20 -4.46
N ILE A 125 21.39 6.33 -4.53
CA ILE A 125 21.86 7.56 -5.19
C ILE A 125 22.20 8.64 -4.17
N PHE A 126 21.34 8.83 -3.16
CA PHE A 126 21.50 9.84 -2.12
C PHE A 126 20.92 9.34 -0.81
N SER A 127 21.60 9.64 0.30
CA SER A 127 21.07 9.39 1.64
C SER A 127 21.20 10.68 2.46
N GLY A 128 20.07 11.23 2.87
CA GLY A 128 19.97 12.49 3.60
C GLY A 128 19.43 12.33 5.02
N ARG A 129 19.16 13.45 5.67
CA ARG A 129 18.55 13.48 7.01
C ARG A 129 17.05 13.10 6.98
N ILE A 130 16.36 13.37 5.86
CA ILE A 130 14.91 13.23 5.73
C ILE A 130 14.57 12.14 4.72
N ILE A 131 15.25 12.13 3.57
CA ILE A 131 14.94 11.25 2.45
C ILE A 131 16.16 10.44 2.04
N ASP A 132 15.91 9.23 1.59
CA ASP A 132 16.83 8.44 0.80
C ASP A 132 16.32 8.37 -0.63
N VAL A 133 17.22 8.39 -1.61
CA VAL A 133 16.88 8.30 -3.03
C VAL A 133 17.63 7.14 -3.63
N HIS A 134 16.92 6.28 -4.32
CA HIS A 134 17.50 5.16 -5.03
C HIS A 134 16.89 5.00 -6.43
N LYS A 135 17.60 4.27 -7.26
CA LYS A 135 17.16 3.85 -8.59
C LYS A 135 17.02 2.33 -8.56
N ASP A 136 15.83 1.85 -8.85
CA ASP A 136 15.53 0.44 -8.93
C ASP A 136 15.48 -0.02 -10.39
N THR A 137 16.09 -1.16 -10.67
CA THR A 137 15.83 -1.90 -11.88
C THR A 137 14.71 -2.88 -11.59
N VAL A 138 13.62 -2.81 -12.35
CA VAL A 138 12.44 -3.66 -12.16
C VAL A 138 12.15 -4.49 -13.41
N MET A 139 11.66 -5.69 -13.22
CA MET A 139 11.10 -6.54 -14.28
C MET A 139 9.58 -6.35 -14.32
N LEU A 140 9.09 -5.99 -15.49
CA LEU A 140 7.66 -5.85 -15.79
C LEU A 140 7.01 -7.23 -16.01
N VAL A 141 5.68 -7.29 -16.08
CA VAL A 141 4.94 -8.54 -16.25
C VAL A 141 5.19 -9.24 -17.59
N ASP A 142 5.54 -8.48 -18.63
CA ASP A 142 5.91 -9.01 -19.95
C ASP A 142 7.37 -9.53 -20.00
N GLY A 143 8.15 -9.27 -18.95
CA GLY A 143 9.55 -9.63 -18.81
C GLY A 143 10.53 -8.52 -19.24
N ASP A 144 10.04 -7.40 -19.70
CA ASP A 144 10.87 -6.24 -20.02
C ASP A 144 11.47 -5.63 -18.74
N ILE A 145 12.61 -4.97 -18.90
CA ILE A 145 13.32 -4.30 -17.81
C ILE A 145 13.10 -2.79 -17.90
N ALA A 146 12.80 -2.18 -16.78
CA ALA A 146 12.62 -0.75 -16.66
C ALA A 146 13.31 -0.20 -15.40
N ASP A 147 13.58 1.10 -15.40
CA ASP A 147 14.12 1.80 -14.23
C ASP A 147 13.01 2.55 -13.50
N ARG A 148 13.14 2.64 -12.16
CA ARG A 148 12.29 3.45 -11.29
C ARG A 148 13.16 4.32 -10.40
N GLU A 149 12.86 5.60 -10.35
CA GLU A 149 13.46 6.54 -9.39
C GLU A 149 12.55 6.62 -8.18
N VAL A 150 13.08 6.32 -7.00
CA VAL A 150 12.28 6.20 -5.77
C VAL A 150 12.86 7.09 -4.68
N VAL A 151 11.97 7.76 -3.97
CA VAL A 151 12.29 8.54 -2.78
C VAL A 151 11.66 7.85 -1.58
N ASP A 152 12.49 7.33 -0.67
CA ASP A 152 12.05 6.86 0.64
C ASP A 152 11.85 8.04 1.59
N HIS A 153 10.74 8.04 2.29
CA HIS A 153 10.37 9.04 3.28
C HIS A 153 9.76 8.36 4.51
N PRO A 154 10.05 8.81 5.75
CA PRO A 154 9.52 8.19 6.97
C PRO A 154 8.00 8.27 7.10
N GLY A 155 7.36 9.10 6.27
CA GLY A 155 5.95 9.42 6.36
C GLY A 155 5.70 10.61 7.29
N GLY A 156 4.45 11.00 7.41
CA GLY A 156 4.04 12.13 8.23
C GLY A 156 2.61 12.01 8.72
N VAL A 157 2.23 13.02 9.49
CA VAL A 157 0.87 13.21 10.01
C VAL A 157 0.37 14.60 9.62
N GLY A 158 -0.94 14.74 9.43
CA GLY A 158 -1.59 16.02 9.24
C GLY A 158 -2.87 16.09 10.06
N ILE A 159 -3.08 17.21 10.75
CA ILE A 159 -4.16 17.35 11.74
C ILE A 159 -5.09 18.50 11.33
N ILE A 160 -6.37 18.19 11.11
CA ILE A 160 -7.38 19.23 10.89
C ILE A 160 -8.12 19.50 12.20
N GLY A 161 -7.81 20.62 12.83
CA GLY A 161 -8.48 21.10 14.04
C GLY A 161 -9.76 21.86 13.69
N LEU A 162 -10.91 21.41 14.22
CA LEU A 162 -12.21 22.09 14.05
C LEU A 162 -12.65 22.73 15.37
N THR A 163 -12.80 24.06 15.37
CA THR A 163 -13.32 24.80 16.51
C THR A 163 -14.86 24.67 16.65
N GLU A 164 -15.42 25.10 17.77
CA GLU A 164 -16.87 25.12 17.97
C GLU A 164 -17.60 26.08 17.03
N ASP A 165 -16.90 27.12 16.55
CA ASP A 165 -17.40 28.09 15.60
C ASP A 165 -17.28 27.63 14.13
N ASN A 166 -16.93 26.36 13.89
CA ASN A 166 -16.67 25.79 12.57
C ASN A 166 -15.52 26.48 11.82
N GLU A 167 -14.50 26.88 12.54
CA GLU A 167 -13.24 27.37 11.97
C GLU A 167 -12.20 26.23 11.96
N ILE A 168 -11.38 26.22 10.93
CA ILE A 168 -10.24 25.31 10.80
C ILE A 168 -8.98 25.99 11.33
N LEU A 169 -8.22 25.27 12.15
CA LEU A 169 -6.86 25.68 12.51
C LEU A 169 -5.93 25.38 11.34
N LEU A 170 -5.31 26.42 10.81
CA LEU A 170 -4.28 26.34 9.77
C LEU A 170 -2.98 26.92 10.30
N VAL A 171 -1.88 26.48 9.74
CA VAL A 171 -0.58 27.10 9.88
C VAL A 171 -0.23 27.84 8.58
N ARG A 172 0.48 28.96 8.71
CA ARG A 172 1.03 29.70 7.59
C ARG A 172 2.55 29.61 7.66
N GLN A 173 3.15 28.90 6.71
CA GLN A 173 4.57 28.56 6.72
C GLN A 173 5.21 28.77 5.33
N PHE A 174 6.48 29.22 5.31
CA PHE A 174 7.26 29.29 4.08
C PHE A 174 7.77 27.92 3.68
N ARG A 175 7.42 27.48 2.47
CA ARG A 175 7.90 26.22 1.91
C ARG A 175 8.99 26.47 0.87
N TYR A 176 10.22 26.15 1.26
CA TYR A 176 11.42 26.41 0.47
C TYR A 176 11.38 25.86 -0.96
N PRO A 177 10.86 24.65 -1.24
CA PRO A 177 10.81 24.13 -2.62
C PRO A 177 9.99 25.00 -3.55
N TYR A 178 8.91 25.62 -3.05
CA TYR A 178 8.01 26.50 -3.84
C TYR A 178 8.38 27.98 -3.77
N LYS A 179 9.22 28.37 -2.79
CA LYS A 179 9.55 29.76 -2.49
C LYS A 179 8.31 30.61 -2.18
N GLU A 180 7.29 29.99 -1.62
CA GLU A 180 6.01 30.58 -1.27
C GLU A 180 5.70 30.38 0.21
N THR A 181 4.99 31.33 0.81
CA THR A 181 4.32 31.14 2.10
C THR A 181 2.92 30.62 1.84
N ILE A 182 2.59 29.45 2.35
CA ILE A 182 1.33 28.76 2.06
C ILE A 182 0.54 28.50 3.34
N TYR A 183 -0.76 28.24 3.17
CA TYR A 183 -1.65 27.80 4.24
C TYR A 183 -1.73 26.27 4.20
N GLU A 184 -1.51 25.65 5.36
CA GLU A 184 -1.54 24.20 5.54
C GLU A 184 -2.29 23.85 6.83
N ILE A 185 -2.77 22.62 6.95
CA ILE A 185 -3.09 22.06 8.28
C ILE A 185 -1.79 21.78 9.03
N PRO A 186 -1.76 21.85 10.38
CA PRO A 186 -0.66 21.39 11.21
C PRO A 186 -0.18 20.01 10.79
N ALA A 187 1.13 19.81 10.69
CA ALA A 187 1.67 18.57 10.14
C ALA A 187 3.15 18.38 10.47
N GLY A 188 3.52 17.17 10.82
CA GLY A 188 4.91 16.82 11.06
C GLY A 188 5.33 15.46 10.54
N LYS A 189 6.63 15.17 10.61
CA LYS A 189 7.22 13.90 10.23
C LYS A 189 7.10 12.90 11.37
N LEU A 190 6.96 11.63 11.01
CA LEU A 190 7.07 10.55 11.98
C LEU A 190 8.52 10.35 12.40
N GLU A 191 8.75 10.20 13.68
CA GLU A 191 10.00 9.66 14.20
C GLU A 191 10.04 8.13 13.99
N LYS A 192 11.26 7.57 14.06
CA LYS A 192 11.44 6.13 13.81
C LYS A 192 10.70 5.28 14.86
N GLY A 193 9.64 4.59 14.41
CA GLY A 193 8.83 3.71 15.25
C GLY A 193 7.77 4.43 16.08
N GLU A 194 7.56 5.73 15.86
CA GLU A 194 6.53 6.51 16.51
C GLU A 194 5.13 6.09 16.03
N ASP A 195 4.19 6.00 16.97
CA ASP A 195 2.78 5.79 16.63
C ASP A 195 2.22 7.04 15.94
N PRO A 196 1.54 6.91 14.79
CA PRO A 196 1.06 8.07 14.04
C PRO A 196 0.06 8.95 14.81
N LYS A 197 -0.74 8.38 15.71
CA LYS A 197 -1.68 9.16 16.50
C LYS A 197 -0.96 9.98 17.55
N GLU A 198 0.03 9.40 18.23
CA GLU A 198 0.87 10.09 19.21
C GLU A 198 1.68 11.21 18.54
N ALA A 199 2.25 10.95 17.35
CA ALA A 199 2.90 11.97 16.54
C ALA A 199 1.96 13.14 16.21
N GLY A 200 0.74 12.82 15.79
CA GLY A 200 -0.27 13.85 15.48
C GLY A 200 -0.65 14.70 16.68
N ILE A 201 -0.80 14.10 17.86
CA ILE A 201 -1.08 14.84 19.10
C ILE A 201 0.09 15.74 19.48
N ARG A 202 1.32 15.25 19.38
CA ARG A 202 2.55 16.00 19.63
C ARG A 202 2.66 17.20 18.71
N GLU A 203 2.59 17.00 17.39
CA GLU A 203 2.69 18.06 16.38
C GLU A 203 1.58 19.13 16.54
N PHE A 204 0.36 18.69 16.85
CA PHE A 204 -0.75 19.62 17.07
C PHE A 204 -0.53 20.50 18.31
N SER A 205 0.09 19.94 19.35
CA SER A 205 0.47 20.70 20.55
C SER A 205 1.66 21.62 20.28
N GLU A 206 2.67 21.17 19.56
CA GLU A 206 3.89 21.93 19.27
C GLU A 206 3.61 23.12 18.35
N GLU A 207 3.00 22.85 17.19
CA GLU A 207 2.72 23.88 16.18
C GLU A 207 1.57 24.83 16.54
N CYS A 208 0.51 24.31 17.15
CA CYS A 208 -0.68 25.14 17.45
C CYS A 208 -0.81 25.54 18.92
N GLY A 209 -0.02 24.97 19.82
CA GLY A 209 -0.26 25.10 21.25
C GLY A 209 -1.64 24.59 21.65
N ALA A 210 -2.11 23.53 21.02
CA ALA A 210 -3.50 23.07 21.15
C ALA A 210 -3.56 21.59 21.56
N GLU A 211 -4.53 21.27 22.40
CA GLU A 211 -4.93 19.90 22.76
C GLU A 211 -6.40 19.69 22.35
N ALA A 212 -6.81 18.45 22.14
CA ALA A 212 -8.15 18.12 21.70
C ALA A 212 -8.76 16.98 22.53
N GLU A 213 -10.05 17.08 22.84
CA GLU A 213 -10.81 16.02 23.51
C GLU A 213 -11.06 14.83 22.58
N ILE A 214 -11.29 15.09 21.30
CA ILE A 214 -11.52 14.10 20.24
C ILE A 214 -10.37 14.19 19.25
N PHE A 215 -9.70 13.06 19.01
CA PHE A 215 -8.61 12.94 18.06
C PHE A 215 -8.75 11.61 17.31
N GLU A 216 -9.29 11.67 16.08
CA GLU A 216 -9.67 10.47 15.32
C GLU A 216 -9.08 10.48 13.91
N SER A 217 -8.84 9.27 13.38
CA SER A 217 -8.27 9.10 12.05
C SER A 217 -9.25 9.47 10.94
N LEU A 218 -8.77 10.21 9.94
CA LEU A 218 -9.39 10.43 8.64
C LEU A 218 -8.81 9.52 7.53
N GLY A 219 -7.97 8.55 7.90
CA GLY A 219 -7.25 7.68 6.97
C GLY A 219 -5.95 8.29 6.49
N GLU A 220 -5.47 7.86 5.34
CA GLU A 220 -4.16 8.25 4.81
C GLU A 220 -4.24 8.75 3.37
N ILE A 221 -3.18 9.42 2.92
CA ILE A 221 -2.97 9.85 1.54
C ILE A 221 -1.53 9.59 1.10
N TYR A 222 -1.35 9.43 -0.20
CA TYR A 222 -0.06 9.38 -0.88
C TYR A 222 0.12 10.67 -1.68
N PRO A 223 0.95 11.63 -1.22
CA PRO A 223 1.05 12.94 -1.87
C PRO A 223 1.67 12.90 -3.26
N SER A 224 2.59 11.98 -3.52
CA SER A 224 3.30 11.85 -4.79
C SER A 224 3.60 10.39 -5.15
N PRO A 225 2.56 9.54 -5.41
CA PRO A 225 2.70 8.09 -5.52
C PRO A 225 3.52 7.61 -6.73
N GLY A 226 3.88 8.51 -7.65
CA GLY A 226 4.64 8.16 -8.85
C GLY A 226 6.13 7.90 -8.60
N TYR A 227 6.69 8.43 -7.50
CA TYR A 227 8.11 8.28 -7.19
C TYR A 227 8.44 8.38 -5.70
N CYS A 228 7.53 8.86 -4.86
CA CYS A 228 7.76 9.07 -3.43
C CYS A 228 6.91 8.13 -2.58
N GLY A 229 7.56 7.40 -1.68
CA GLY A 229 6.95 6.48 -0.74
C GLY A 229 6.33 7.15 0.49
N GLU A 230 6.19 8.49 0.50
CA GLU A 230 5.58 9.20 1.63
C GLU A 230 4.12 8.80 1.82
N ILE A 231 3.78 8.48 3.07
CA ILE A 231 2.40 8.27 3.52
C ILE A 231 2.10 9.32 4.58
N ILE A 232 1.08 10.17 4.34
CA ILE A 232 0.59 11.12 5.33
C ILE A 232 -0.68 10.59 5.96
N ARG A 233 -0.68 10.39 7.27
CA ARG A 233 -1.83 9.95 8.04
C ARG A 233 -2.58 11.16 8.56
N LEU A 234 -3.86 11.25 8.19
CA LEU A 234 -4.71 12.40 8.51
C LEU A 234 -5.54 12.12 9.75
N PHE A 235 -5.61 13.13 10.62
CA PHE A 235 -6.44 13.11 11.81
C PHE A 235 -7.33 14.35 11.86
N TYR A 236 -8.50 14.25 12.52
CA TYR A 236 -9.26 15.42 12.92
C TYR A 236 -9.26 15.57 14.44
N ALA A 237 -9.26 16.82 14.88
CA ALA A 237 -9.23 17.21 16.27
C ALA A 237 -10.41 18.13 16.57
N LYS A 238 -11.15 17.87 17.69
CA LYS A 238 -12.29 18.66 18.14
C LYS A 238 -12.30 18.76 19.67
N GLY A 239 -13.04 19.75 20.22
CA GLY A 239 -12.98 20.07 21.65
C GLY A 239 -11.62 20.67 22.01
N ILE A 240 -11.23 21.70 21.27
CA ILE A 240 -9.87 22.25 21.29
C ILE A 240 -9.69 23.18 22.49
N THR A 241 -8.68 22.91 23.29
CA THR A 241 -8.16 23.79 24.32
C THR A 241 -6.82 24.36 23.89
N TYR A 242 -6.50 25.58 24.31
CA TYR A 242 -5.30 26.30 23.87
C TYR A 242 -4.30 26.45 25.00
N GLY A 243 -3.07 26.11 24.73
CA GLY A 243 -1.90 26.30 25.58
C GLY A 243 -0.85 27.17 24.90
N LYS A 244 0.40 26.88 25.17
CA LYS A 244 1.55 27.58 24.60
C LYS A 244 2.12 26.76 23.44
N GLN A 245 2.40 27.42 22.32
CA GLN A 245 3.12 26.87 21.17
C GLN A 245 4.59 26.60 21.54
N HIS A 246 5.13 25.51 20.99
CA HIS A 246 6.51 25.05 21.25
C HIS A 246 7.18 24.59 19.95
N LEU A 247 7.49 25.54 19.07
CA LEU A 247 8.13 25.27 17.78
C LEU A 247 9.57 24.84 17.96
N ASP A 248 10.05 24.04 17.03
CA ASP A 248 11.46 23.73 16.87
C ASP A 248 12.29 24.97 16.52
N ASP A 249 13.58 24.96 16.81
CA ASP A 249 14.45 26.14 16.62
C ASP A 249 14.53 26.65 15.18
N ASP A 250 14.25 25.80 14.19
CA ASP A 250 14.25 26.09 12.75
C ASP A 250 12.83 26.20 12.15
N GLU A 251 11.79 26.22 12.98
CA GLU A 251 10.39 26.38 12.55
C GLU A 251 9.88 27.81 12.77
N PHE A 252 9.31 28.34 11.71
CA PHE A 252 8.70 29.69 11.69
C PHE A 252 7.32 29.60 11.03
N LEU A 253 6.27 29.61 11.84
CA LEU A 253 4.90 29.55 11.36
C LEU A 253 3.96 30.37 12.24
N ASP A 254 2.86 30.83 11.65
CA ASP A 254 1.74 31.48 12.33
C ASP A 254 0.52 30.56 12.35
N VAL A 255 -0.17 30.48 13.48
CA VAL A 255 -1.46 29.78 13.58
C VAL A 255 -2.61 30.72 13.20
N ILE A 256 -3.48 30.27 12.33
CA ILE A 256 -4.62 31.01 11.81
C ILE A 256 -5.90 30.19 11.99
N LYS A 257 -6.96 30.85 12.46
CA LYS A 257 -8.32 30.29 12.45
C LYS A 257 -9.07 30.84 11.24
N MET A 258 -9.69 29.96 10.48
CA MET A 258 -10.40 30.35 9.27
C MET A 258 -11.71 29.56 9.14
N PRO A 259 -12.84 30.21 8.90
CA PRO A 259 -14.11 29.53 8.67
C PRO A 259 -13.98 28.47 7.56
N ILE A 260 -14.50 27.26 7.79
CA ILE A 260 -14.35 26.14 6.83
C ILE A 260 -14.84 26.50 5.42
N LYS A 261 -15.89 27.33 5.30
CA LYS A 261 -16.40 27.81 4.00
C LYS A 261 -15.39 28.70 3.27
N GLU A 262 -14.64 29.50 4.00
CA GLU A 262 -13.56 30.32 3.46
C GLU A 262 -12.39 29.45 3.01
N VAL A 263 -12.00 28.45 3.83
CA VAL A 263 -10.96 27.48 3.47
C VAL A 263 -11.32 26.78 2.16
N ILE A 264 -12.57 26.30 2.03
CA ILE A 264 -13.06 25.66 0.79
C ILE A 264 -12.98 26.65 -0.39
N THR A 265 -13.38 27.90 -0.20
CA THR A 265 -13.28 28.92 -1.25
C THR A 265 -11.84 29.11 -1.70
N LYS A 266 -10.89 29.21 -0.75
CA LYS A 266 -9.45 29.35 -1.05
C LYS A 266 -8.85 28.11 -1.73
N ILE A 267 -9.34 26.91 -1.43
CA ILE A 267 -8.99 25.70 -2.16
C ILE A 267 -9.49 25.81 -3.61
N MET A 268 -10.75 26.17 -3.82
CA MET A 268 -11.37 26.24 -5.14
C MET A 268 -10.78 27.36 -6.02
N THR A 269 -10.21 28.40 -5.41
CA THR A 269 -9.52 29.49 -6.11
C THR A 269 -8.00 29.28 -6.25
N ASN A 270 -7.48 28.12 -5.81
CA ASN A 270 -6.05 27.79 -5.80
C ASN A 270 -5.17 28.71 -4.92
N GLU A 271 -5.74 29.35 -3.92
CA GLU A 271 -4.95 30.02 -2.88
C GLU A 271 -4.38 29.01 -1.87
N ILE A 272 -5.14 27.94 -1.56
CA ILE A 272 -4.67 26.78 -0.80
C ILE A 272 -4.43 25.64 -1.79
N LYS A 273 -3.16 25.21 -1.91
CA LYS A 273 -2.70 24.20 -2.89
C LYS A 273 -2.16 22.94 -2.23
N ASP A 274 -1.97 22.97 -0.92
CA ASP A 274 -1.40 21.84 -0.19
C ASP A 274 -2.34 20.63 -0.20
N SER A 275 -1.84 19.48 -0.70
CA SER A 275 -2.64 18.29 -0.95
C SER A 275 -3.23 17.67 0.32
N LYS A 276 -2.46 17.66 1.43
CA LYS A 276 -2.94 17.12 2.71
C LYS A 276 -4.07 17.97 3.29
N THR A 277 -3.96 19.28 3.18
CA THR A 277 -5.00 20.25 3.61
C THR A 277 -6.28 20.05 2.80
N ILE A 278 -6.16 20.00 1.47
CA ILE A 278 -7.31 19.79 0.56
C ILE A 278 -8.01 18.47 0.92
N ALA A 279 -7.25 17.38 1.04
CA ALA A 279 -7.80 16.08 1.35
C ALA A 279 -8.49 16.05 2.73
N ALA A 280 -7.85 16.61 3.76
CA ALA A 280 -8.40 16.64 5.11
C ALA A 280 -9.68 17.48 5.20
N VAL A 281 -9.71 18.66 4.56
CA VAL A 281 -10.89 19.54 4.54
C VAL A 281 -12.09 18.86 3.90
N PHE A 282 -11.91 18.21 2.74
CA PHE A 282 -13.03 17.53 2.08
C PHE A 282 -13.46 16.24 2.79
N LYS A 283 -12.54 15.48 3.35
CA LYS A 283 -12.89 14.33 4.20
C LYS A 283 -13.67 14.75 5.45
N LEU A 284 -13.24 15.81 6.13
CA LEU A 284 -13.93 16.32 7.31
C LEU A 284 -15.31 16.88 6.94
N LYS A 285 -15.41 17.65 5.87
CA LYS A 285 -16.68 18.18 5.37
C LYS A 285 -17.70 17.06 5.15
N GLU A 286 -17.32 15.98 4.49
CA GLU A 286 -18.20 14.84 4.23
C GLU A 286 -18.59 14.12 5.53
N LEU A 287 -17.60 13.87 6.41
CA LEU A 287 -17.83 13.21 7.70
C LEU A 287 -18.82 13.97 8.59
N MET A 288 -18.75 15.30 8.59
CA MET A 288 -19.54 16.16 9.47
C MET A 288 -20.83 16.69 8.81
N ASN A 289 -21.08 16.35 7.55
CA ASN A 289 -22.21 16.89 6.75
C ASN A 289 -22.25 18.43 6.72
N LEU A 290 -21.09 19.08 6.57
CA LEU A 290 -20.90 20.54 6.59
C LEU A 290 -21.05 21.18 5.20
#